data_ed9ce1eb299a135cbb198075253382fc
#
_entry.id   ed9ce1eb299a135cbb198075253382fc
#
_cell.length_a   1.000
_cell.length_b   1.000
_cell.length_c   1.000
_cell.angle_alpha   90.00
_cell.angle_beta   90.00
_cell.angle_gamma   90.00
#
_symmetry.space_group_name_H-M   'P 1'
#
loop_
_entity.id
_entity.type
_entity.pdbx_description
1 polymer ?
#
loop_
_entity_poly.entity_id
_entity_poly.type
_entity_poly.pdbx_seq_one_letter_code
_entity_poly.pdbx_strand_id
1 'polypeptide(L)'
;MTTDEKYMSRCIQLARNGFYGAAPNPMVGAVIVHDGKIIGEGYHVRCGGPHAEVNAVRSVRNPELLKESTIYVSLEPCSHYGKTPPCADLIVEKGIPRVVVGCMDPFAKVAGRGIRKLQEAGIEVTVGVLEAECLALNRRFITFHTHHRPYITLKWAESADGFMDSLRTDYEKEKPYAFSTPYTRMLVHRCRAEHQAILVGRQTALADNPSLNLRMWPGKSPLRLVMDRRGDLPGHLALFNDGAETRVYLDVLSVLPPYGKQAGVTCVRLDFSRDILLQILDDLYRLSVQSLLVEGGHRLLAVSYTHLRAHETVL
;
A
#
# COMPACT_ATOMS: atom_id res chain seq x y z
N MET A 1 0.06 29.69 -3.07
CA MET A 1 -0.04 28.52 -3.98
C MET A 1 0.12 29.07 -5.40
N THR A 2 1.14 28.62 -6.11
CA THR A 2 1.42 28.97 -7.50
C THR A 2 0.40 28.31 -8.44
N THR A 3 0.38 28.72 -9.72
CA THR A 3 -0.46 28.09 -10.74
C THR A 3 -0.13 26.60 -10.90
N ASP A 4 1.15 26.23 -10.92
CA ASP A 4 1.58 24.85 -11.04
C ASP A 4 1.20 24.00 -9.81
N GLU A 5 1.35 24.53 -8.60
CA GLU A 5 0.89 23.87 -7.37
C GLU A 5 -0.63 23.62 -7.36
N LYS A 6 -1.43 24.55 -7.89
CA LYS A 6 -2.88 24.39 -8.00
C LYS A 6 -3.25 23.16 -8.84
N TYR A 7 -2.65 23.00 -10.02
CA TYR A 7 -2.96 21.88 -10.91
C TYR A 7 -2.32 20.59 -10.44
N MET A 8 -1.14 20.64 -9.82
CA MET A 8 -0.52 19.47 -9.19
C MET A 8 -1.35 18.97 -7.99
N SER A 9 -1.90 19.87 -7.18
CA SER A 9 -2.85 19.49 -6.12
C SER A 9 -4.07 18.75 -6.69
N ARG A 10 -4.56 19.15 -7.88
CA ARG A 10 -5.63 18.43 -8.57
C ARG A 10 -5.19 17.03 -9.03
N CYS A 11 -3.97 16.89 -9.54
CA CYS A 11 -3.40 15.58 -9.87
C CYS A 11 -3.37 14.65 -8.65
N ILE A 12 -2.94 15.14 -7.48
CA ILE A 12 -2.92 14.39 -6.23
C ILE A 12 -4.34 13.97 -5.80
N GLN A 13 -5.33 14.85 -5.91
CA GLN A 13 -6.73 14.52 -5.62
C GLN A 13 -7.26 13.39 -6.52
N LEU A 14 -7.00 13.48 -7.82
CA LEU A 14 -7.40 12.46 -8.79
C LEU A 14 -6.71 11.11 -8.50
N ALA A 15 -5.41 11.13 -8.22
CA ALA A 15 -4.61 9.95 -7.96
C ALA A 15 -5.16 9.12 -6.77
N ARG A 16 -5.68 9.78 -5.73
CA ARG A 16 -6.28 9.12 -4.55
C ARG A 16 -7.46 8.20 -4.91
N ASN A 17 -8.16 8.44 -6.01
CA ASN A 17 -9.23 7.56 -6.47
C ASN A 17 -8.70 6.20 -6.93
N GLY A 18 -7.41 6.08 -7.25
CA GLY A 18 -6.75 4.82 -7.60
C GLY A 18 -6.37 3.94 -6.39
N PHE A 19 -6.61 4.39 -5.15
CA PHE A 19 -6.09 3.76 -3.94
C PHE A 19 -6.35 2.25 -3.83
N TYR A 20 -7.57 1.80 -4.13
CA TYR A 20 -7.95 0.40 -4.04
C TYR A 20 -7.69 -0.42 -5.32
N GLY A 21 -7.40 0.23 -6.44
CA GLY A 21 -7.27 -0.43 -7.74
C GLY A 21 -5.86 -0.43 -8.33
N ALA A 22 -5.07 0.61 -8.07
CA ALA A 22 -3.77 0.80 -8.72
C ALA A 22 -2.71 -0.23 -8.27
N ALA A 23 -2.71 -0.63 -7.00
CA ALA A 23 -1.70 -1.55 -6.47
C ALA A 23 -1.58 -2.84 -7.29
N PRO A 24 -0.35 -3.36 -7.54
CA PRO A 24 0.95 -2.91 -7.03
C PRO A 24 1.56 -1.67 -7.73
N ASN A 25 0.90 -1.10 -8.74
CA ASN A 25 1.34 0.13 -9.39
C ASN A 25 1.12 1.35 -8.48
N PRO A 26 1.87 2.46 -8.70
CA PRO A 26 1.66 3.69 -7.95
C PRO A 26 0.32 4.35 -8.30
N MET A 27 -0.19 5.14 -7.37
CA MET A 27 -1.30 6.05 -7.62
C MET A 27 -0.77 7.25 -8.40
N VAL A 28 -1.30 7.47 -9.59
CA VAL A 28 -0.93 8.60 -10.45
C VAL A 28 -2.18 9.35 -10.89
N GLY A 29 -2.09 10.67 -10.90
CA GLY A 29 -3.10 11.55 -11.47
C GLY A 29 -2.45 12.49 -12.49
N ALA A 30 -3.20 12.83 -13.54
CA ALA A 30 -2.77 13.73 -14.58
C ALA A 30 -3.87 14.74 -14.92
N VAL A 31 -3.45 15.98 -15.20
CA VAL A 31 -4.32 17.10 -15.58
C VAL A 31 -3.73 17.79 -16.79
N ILE A 32 -4.55 18.10 -17.80
CA ILE A 32 -4.15 18.85 -18.99
C ILE A 32 -4.82 20.23 -18.97
N VAL A 33 -4.01 21.26 -19.11
CA VAL A 33 -4.44 22.66 -18.99
C VAL A 33 -4.11 23.43 -20.27
N HIS A 34 -5.10 24.13 -20.81
CA HIS A 34 -4.98 25.07 -21.92
C HIS A 34 -5.62 26.42 -21.50
N ASP A 35 -4.92 27.53 -21.70
CA ASP A 35 -5.37 28.89 -21.31
C ASP A 35 -5.95 28.97 -19.88
N GLY A 36 -5.26 28.37 -18.92
CA GLY A 36 -5.66 28.38 -17.51
C GLY A 36 -6.91 27.54 -17.20
N LYS A 37 -7.45 26.78 -18.18
CA LYS A 37 -8.61 25.89 -18.02
C LYS A 37 -8.19 24.44 -18.11
N ILE A 38 -8.73 23.61 -17.23
CA ILE A 38 -8.55 22.15 -17.31
C ILE A 38 -9.40 21.64 -18.49
N ILE A 39 -8.74 21.02 -19.48
CA ILE A 39 -9.37 20.42 -20.66
C ILE A 39 -9.36 18.90 -20.64
N GLY A 40 -8.54 18.28 -19.78
CA GLY A 40 -8.49 16.83 -19.60
C GLY A 40 -8.01 16.45 -18.21
N GLU A 41 -8.55 15.36 -17.69
CA GLU A 41 -8.20 14.81 -16.38
C GLU A 41 -8.17 13.26 -16.43
N GLY A 42 -7.27 12.65 -15.68
CA GLY A 42 -7.19 11.22 -15.57
C GLY A 42 -6.44 10.76 -14.34
N TYR A 43 -6.67 9.52 -13.95
CA TYR A 43 -5.88 8.84 -12.91
C TYR A 43 -5.71 7.35 -13.27
N HIS A 44 -4.74 6.70 -12.67
CA HIS A 44 -4.53 5.26 -12.83
C HIS A 44 -5.58 4.49 -12.03
N VAL A 45 -6.59 3.98 -12.73
CA VAL A 45 -7.78 3.36 -12.09
C VAL A 45 -7.49 2.00 -11.51
N ARG A 46 -6.74 1.15 -12.24
CA ARG A 46 -6.43 -0.23 -11.83
C ARG A 46 -5.15 -0.74 -12.47
N CYS A 47 -4.45 -1.62 -11.76
CA CYS A 47 -3.28 -2.32 -12.27
C CYS A 47 -3.59 -3.02 -13.61
N GLY A 48 -2.67 -2.87 -14.58
CA GLY A 48 -2.83 -3.40 -15.93
C GLY A 48 -3.75 -2.60 -16.85
N GLY A 49 -4.43 -1.56 -16.34
CA GLY A 49 -5.22 -0.61 -17.13
C GLY A 49 -4.39 0.58 -17.63
N PRO A 50 -5.03 1.52 -18.36
CA PRO A 50 -4.38 2.73 -18.84
C PRO A 50 -3.81 3.57 -17.69
N HIS A 51 -2.66 4.21 -17.95
CA HIS A 51 -2.06 5.15 -17.00
C HIS A 51 -2.83 6.48 -16.96
N ALA A 52 -2.52 7.31 -15.97
CA ALA A 52 -3.19 8.58 -15.73
C ALA A 52 -3.13 9.51 -16.94
N GLU A 53 -1.96 9.59 -17.58
CA GLU A 53 -1.69 10.44 -18.75
C GLU A 53 -2.56 10.00 -19.94
N VAL A 54 -2.67 8.68 -20.16
CA VAL A 54 -3.53 8.11 -21.23
C VAL A 54 -4.99 8.48 -20.96
N ASN A 55 -5.45 8.36 -19.72
CA ASN A 55 -6.82 8.70 -19.34
C ASN A 55 -7.08 10.20 -19.46
N ALA A 56 -6.10 11.05 -19.09
CA ALA A 56 -6.19 12.50 -19.24
C ALA A 56 -6.29 12.91 -20.70
N VAL A 57 -5.41 12.38 -21.58
CA VAL A 57 -5.44 12.66 -23.03
C VAL A 57 -6.77 12.20 -23.65
N ARG A 58 -7.28 11.02 -23.30
CA ARG A 58 -8.56 10.49 -23.79
C ARG A 58 -9.77 11.32 -23.36
N SER A 59 -9.69 12.06 -22.27
CA SER A 59 -10.77 12.89 -21.76
C SER A 59 -10.86 14.25 -22.47
N VAL A 60 -9.84 14.65 -23.24
CA VAL A 60 -9.81 15.91 -23.98
C VAL A 60 -10.76 15.83 -25.18
N ARG A 61 -11.71 16.77 -25.22
CA ARG A 61 -12.72 16.82 -26.31
C ARG A 61 -12.16 17.32 -27.64
N ASN A 62 -11.26 18.29 -27.60
CA ASN A 62 -10.58 18.82 -28.80
C ASN A 62 -9.08 18.54 -28.74
N PRO A 63 -8.59 17.46 -29.39
CA PRO A 63 -7.19 17.06 -29.35
C PRO A 63 -6.20 18.08 -29.90
N GLU A 64 -6.61 19.00 -30.77
CA GLU A 64 -5.71 20.02 -31.35
C GLU A 64 -5.18 20.98 -30.27
N LEU A 65 -5.94 21.19 -29.19
CA LEU A 65 -5.51 22.03 -28.06
C LEU A 65 -4.33 21.45 -27.29
N LEU A 66 -4.03 20.16 -27.45
CA LEU A 66 -2.88 19.51 -26.78
C LEU A 66 -1.55 20.17 -27.16
N LYS A 67 -1.42 20.66 -28.38
CA LYS A 67 -0.20 21.30 -28.91
C LYS A 67 0.10 22.67 -28.27
N GLU A 68 -0.85 23.22 -27.54
CA GLU A 68 -0.73 24.51 -26.82
C GLU A 68 -0.99 24.35 -25.32
N SER A 69 -0.96 23.11 -24.81
CA SER A 69 -1.34 22.79 -23.44
C SER A 69 -0.13 22.42 -22.57
N THR A 70 -0.33 22.47 -21.26
CA THR A 70 0.58 21.90 -20.25
C THR A 70 -0.06 20.65 -19.64
N ILE A 71 0.68 19.56 -19.56
CA ILE A 71 0.28 18.39 -18.78
C ILE A 71 0.98 18.38 -17.41
N TYR A 72 0.22 18.17 -16.36
CA TYR A 72 0.66 17.97 -14.98
C TYR A 72 0.51 16.50 -14.62
N VAL A 73 1.54 15.90 -14.02
CA VAL A 73 1.53 14.49 -13.61
C VAL A 73 2.16 14.37 -12.23
N SER A 74 1.49 13.68 -11.32
CA SER A 74 1.97 13.55 -9.92
C SER A 74 3.22 12.67 -9.76
N LEU A 75 3.56 11.86 -10.77
CA LEU A 75 4.75 10.99 -10.80
C LEU A 75 5.37 11.05 -12.20
N GLU A 76 6.68 10.87 -12.31
CA GLU A 76 7.42 10.82 -13.57
C GLU A 76 6.74 9.93 -14.61
N PRO A 77 6.47 10.42 -15.85
CA PRO A 77 5.93 9.61 -16.95
C PRO A 77 6.85 8.44 -17.29
N CYS A 78 6.28 7.24 -17.39
CA CYS A 78 7.06 6.04 -17.69
C CYS A 78 7.71 6.13 -19.09
N SER A 79 8.94 5.54 -19.21
CA SER A 79 9.75 5.51 -20.44
C SER A 79 10.01 4.12 -20.97
N HIS A 80 9.58 3.06 -20.26
CA HIS A 80 9.80 1.68 -20.67
C HIS A 80 8.54 1.09 -21.32
N TYR A 81 8.75 0.23 -22.32
CA TYR A 81 7.67 -0.55 -22.92
C TYR A 81 7.25 -1.66 -21.96
N GLY A 82 5.98 -1.61 -21.57
CA GLY A 82 5.33 -2.65 -20.80
C GLY A 82 4.22 -3.32 -21.61
N LYS A 83 3.03 -3.45 -21.05
CA LYS A 83 1.83 -3.88 -21.78
C LYS A 83 1.27 -2.80 -22.72
N THR A 84 1.66 -1.55 -22.51
CA THR A 84 1.28 -0.38 -23.30
C THR A 84 2.52 0.43 -23.66
N PRO A 85 2.48 1.26 -24.72
CA PRO A 85 3.54 2.22 -25.01
C PRO A 85 3.79 3.16 -23.81
N PRO A 86 5.02 3.65 -23.63
CA PRO A 86 5.38 4.58 -22.56
C PRO A 86 4.58 5.88 -22.61
N CYS A 87 4.24 6.44 -21.45
CA CYS A 87 3.53 7.71 -21.37
C CYS A 87 4.37 8.89 -21.89
N ALA A 88 5.70 8.84 -21.73
CA ALA A 88 6.59 9.83 -22.32
C ALA A 88 6.45 9.87 -23.86
N ASP A 89 6.33 8.71 -24.51
CA ASP A 89 6.12 8.65 -25.98
C ASP A 89 4.76 9.22 -26.38
N LEU A 90 3.71 8.93 -25.61
CA LEU A 90 2.39 9.50 -25.83
C LEU A 90 2.43 11.04 -25.78
N ILE A 91 3.11 11.62 -24.78
CA ILE A 91 3.22 13.07 -24.62
C ILE A 91 3.93 13.69 -25.82
N VAL A 92 5.05 13.09 -26.26
CA VAL A 92 5.79 13.50 -27.47
C VAL A 92 4.90 13.40 -28.72
N GLU A 93 4.23 12.24 -28.92
CA GLU A 93 3.32 12.00 -30.09
C GLU A 93 2.20 13.02 -30.16
N LYS A 94 1.64 13.41 -29.00
CA LYS A 94 0.56 14.42 -28.95
C LYS A 94 1.04 15.86 -29.06
N GLY A 95 2.35 16.10 -29.09
CA GLY A 95 2.95 17.41 -29.27
C GLY A 95 2.67 18.37 -28.09
N ILE A 96 2.56 17.84 -26.87
CA ILE A 96 2.33 18.68 -25.67
C ILE A 96 3.65 19.38 -25.32
N PRO A 97 3.72 20.72 -25.38
CA PRO A 97 4.98 21.47 -25.30
C PRO A 97 5.56 21.59 -23.89
N ARG A 98 4.76 21.41 -22.84
CA ARG A 98 5.18 21.56 -21.44
C ARG A 98 4.65 20.47 -20.55
N VAL A 99 5.53 19.93 -19.69
CA VAL A 99 5.22 18.89 -18.70
C VAL A 99 5.64 19.36 -17.31
N VAL A 100 4.75 19.24 -16.33
CA VAL A 100 5.04 19.51 -14.92
C VAL A 100 4.90 18.22 -14.14
N VAL A 101 5.98 17.80 -13.49
CA VAL A 101 6.09 16.53 -12.75
C VAL A 101 6.14 16.82 -11.26
N GLY A 102 5.34 16.10 -10.47
CA GLY A 102 5.32 16.21 -9.02
C GLY A 102 6.59 15.64 -8.39
N CYS A 103 6.88 14.37 -8.60
CA CYS A 103 8.11 13.73 -8.11
C CYS A 103 8.66 12.73 -9.13
N MET A 104 9.95 12.41 -9.00
CA MET A 104 10.61 11.38 -9.79
C MET A 104 10.15 9.98 -9.36
N ASP A 105 10.17 9.02 -10.28
CA ASP A 105 9.91 7.62 -9.96
C ASP A 105 11.16 7.01 -9.30
N PRO A 106 11.08 6.47 -8.07
CA PRO A 106 12.22 5.85 -7.40
C PRO A 106 12.65 4.51 -8.01
N PHE A 107 11.83 3.93 -8.89
CA PHE A 107 12.15 2.66 -9.53
C PHE A 107 13.30 2.82 -10.51
N ALA A 108 14.44 2.15 -10.24
CA ALA A 108 15.70 2.35 -10.96
C ALA A 108 15.62 2.18 -12.48
N LYS A 109 14.64 1.45 -13.00
CA LYS A 109 14.39 1.29 -14.44
C LYS A 109 13.71 2.50 -15.09
N VAL A 110 13.16 3.42 -14.29
CA VAL A 110 12.42 4.61 -14.76
C VAL A 110 13.17 5.87 -14.40
N ALA A 111 13.74 5.96 -13.21
CA ALA A 111 14.33 7.15 -12.59
C ALA A 111 15.03 8.11 -13.55
N GLY A 112 14.40 9.24 -13.84
CA GLY A 112 14.90 10.30 -14.72
C GLY A 112 14.90 10.00 -16.22
N ARG A 113 14.53 8.79 -16.64
CA ARG A 113 14.53 8.41 -18.08
C ARG A 113 13.36 9.01 -18.84
N GLY A 114 12.18 9.07 -18.20
CA GLY A 114 10.99 9.70 -18.78
C GLY A 114 11.21 11.20 -18.95
N ILE A 115 11.73 11.87 -17.93
CA ILE A 115 12.08 13.30 -17.96
C ILE A 115 13.09 13.58 -19.07
N ARG A 116 14.18 12.81 -19.11
CA ARG A 116 15.24 12.98 -20.14
C ARG A 116 14.69 12.83 -21.55
N LYS A 117 13.85 11.81 -21.78
CA LYS A 117 13.22 11.57 -23.09
C LYS A 117 12.35 12.75 -23.54
N LEU A 118 11.59 13.34 -22.63
CA LEU A 118 10.78 14.53 -22.92
C LEU A 118 11.66 15.74 -23.26
N GLN A 119 12.74 15.97 -22.50
CA GLN A 119 13.70 17.06 -22.75
C GLN A 119 14.44 16.90 -24.08
N GLU A 120 14.85 15.68 -24.43
CA GLU A 120 15.50 15.35 -25.72
C GLU A 120 14.55 15.58 -26.90
N ALA A 121 13.23 15.46 -26.68
CA ALA A 121 12.20 15.82 -27.69
C ALA A 121 11.88 17.31 -27.74
N GLY A 122 12.58 18.17 -26.98
CA GLY A 122 12.38 19.63 -26.97
C GLY A 122 11.22 20.09 -26.09
N ILE A 123 10.69 19.25 -25.24
CA ILE A 123 9.58 19.57 -24.34
C ILE A 123 10.12 20.25 -23.07
N GLU A 124 9.49 21.36 -22.65
CA GLU A 124 9.80 22.02 -21.38
C GLU A 124 9.35 21.13 -20.20
N VAL A 125 10.26 20.77 -19.30
CA VAL A 125 9.95 19.91 -18.14
C VAL A 125 10.31 20.62 -16.84
N THR A 126 9.30 20.82 -15.98
CA THR A 126 9.46 21.28 -14.59
C THR A 126 9.26 20.08 -13.65
N VAL A 127 10.14 19.90 -12.67
CA VAL A 127 10.09 18.76 -11.71
C VAL A 127 10.06 19.28 -10.28
N GLY A 128 9.40 18.58 -9.38
CA GLY A 128 9.42 18.86 -7.93
C GLY A 128 8.26 19.74 -7.45
N VAL A 129 7.20 19.88 -8.23
CA VAL A 129 6.03 20.66 -7.80
C VAL A 129 5.17 19.83 -6.84
N LEU A 130 5.04 20.31 -5.59
CA LEU A 130 4.43 19.56 -4.46
C LEU A 130 5.07 18.17 -4.29
N GLU A 131 6.40 18.11 -4.37
CA GLU A 131 7.15 16.86 -4.35
C GLU A 131 6.88 16.05 -3.07
N ALA A 132 6.88 16.70 -1.90
CA ALA A 132 6.64 16.05 -0.63
C ALA A 132 5.27 15.36 -0.58
N GLU A 133 4.23 16.03 -1.07
CA GLU A 133 2.87 15.50 -1.13
C GLU A 133 2.74 14.37 -2.16
N CYS A 134 3.43 14.47 -3.29
CA CYS A 134 3.47 13.43 -4.32
C CYS A 134 4.21 12.17 -3.81
N LEU A 135 5.31 12.33 -3.08
CA LEU A 135 6.02 11.23 -2.41
C LEU A 135 5.15 10.59 -1.32
N ALA A 136 4.50 11.41 -0.47
CA ALA A 136 3.61 10.92 0.58
C ALA A 136 2.41 10.14 0.02
N LEU A 137 1.88 10.54 -1.15
CA LEU A 137 0.82 9.82 -1.85
C LEU A 137 1.22 8.36 -2.13
N ASN A 138 2.46 8.13 -2.57
CA ASN A 138 2.98 6.84 -3.02
C ASN A 138 3.95 6.19 -2.02
N ARG A 139 3.92 6.58 -0.73
CA ARG A 139 4.86 6.10 0.30
C ARG A 139 5.00 4.56 0.37
N ARG A 140 3.91 3.81 0.14
CA ARG A 140 3.93 2.34 0.12
C ARG A 140 4.73 1.79 -1.06
N PHE A 141 4.46 2.28 -2.24
CA PHE A 141 5.18 1.96 -3.47
C PHE A 141 6.67 2.33 -3.36
N ILE A 142 6.96 3.56 -2.90
CA ILE A 142 8.32 4.07 -2.73
C ILE A 142 9.10 3.20 -1.74
N THR A 143 8.56 2.97 -0.53
CA THR A 143 9.20 2.11 0.48
C THR A 143 9.51 0.73 -0.07
N PHE A 144 8.56 0.13 -0.78
CA PHE A 144 8.73 -1.21 -1.35
C PHE A 144 9.90 -1.27 -2.35
N HIS A 145 10.00 -0.30 -3.24
CA HIS A 145 11.03 -0.30 -4.29
C HIS A 145 12.40 0.22 -3.82
N THR A 146 12.46 1.08 -2.79
CA THR A 146 13.71 1.61 -2.26
C THR A 146 14.29 0.79 -1.11
N HIS A 147 13.43 0.23 -0.26
CA HIS A 147 13.87 -0.51 0.93
C HIS A 147 13.65 -2.03 0.84
N HIS A 148 13.10 -2.53 -0.27
CA HIS A 148 12.82 -3.95 -0.51
C HIS A 148 12.00 -4.61 0.61
N ARG A 149 11.03 -3.88 1.14
CA ARG A 149 10.12 -4.33 2.19
C ARG A 149 8.79 -3.56 2.15
N PRO A 150 7.70 -4.09 2.73
CA PRO A 150 6.44 -3.35 2.83
C PRO A 150 6.57 -2.09 3.70
N TYR A 151 5.70 -1.14 3.44
CA TYR A 151 5.39 -0.05 4.35
C TYR A 151 4.64 -0.60 5.56
N ILE A 152 5.10 -0.29 6.78
CA ILE A 152 4.60 -0.89 8.02
C ILE A 152 3.80 0.13 8.79
N THR A 153 2.57 -0.25 9.15
CA THR A 153 1.69 0.50 10.04
C THR A 153 1.46 -0.33 11.30
N LEU A 154 1.68 0.27 12.47
CA LEU A 154 1.36 -0.34 13.75
C LEU A 154 0.01 0.18 14.23
N LYS A 155 -0.88 -0.72 14.66
CA LYS A 155 -2.20 -0.36 15.20
C LYS A 155 -2.45 -1.10 16.50
N TRP A 156 -2.83 -0.36 17.53
CA TRP A 156 -3.31 -0.90 18.79
C TRP A 156 -4.44 -0.06 19.37
N ALA A 157 -5.05 -0.53 20.42
CA ALA A 157 -5.96 0.24 21.26
C ALA A 157 -5.46 0.15 22.69
N GLU A 158 -5.53 1.25 23.44
CA GLU A 158 -5.11 1.32 24.83
C GLU A 158 -6.07 2.19 25.64
N SER A 159 -6.10 1.96 26.95
CA SER A 159 -6.76 2.82 27.92
C SER A 159 -5.98 4.10 28.15
N ALA A 160 -6.59 5.08 28.82
CA ALA A 160 -5.92 6.34 29.14
C ALA A 160 -4.67 6.18 30.04
N ASP A 161 -4.58 5.08 30.77
CA ASP A 161 -3.44 4.68 31.62
C ASP A 161 -2.49 3.69 30.91
N GLY A 162 -2.64 3.46 29.58
CA GLY A 162 -1.68 2.75 28.73
C GLY A 162 -1.81 1.24 28.70
N PHE A 163 -2.92 0.65 29.15
CA PHE A 163 -3.17 -0.78 29.08
C PHE A 163 -3.91 -1.18 27.79
N MET A 164 -3.46 -2.26 27.17
CA MET A 164 -4.06 -2.79 25.92
C MET A 164 -5.18 -3.80 26.19
N ASP A 165 -5.25 -4.38 27.38
CA ASP A 165 -6.27 -5.34 27.82
C ASP A 165 -6.26 -5.47 29.33
N SER A 166 -7.30 -6.11 29.91
CA SER A 166 -7.29 -6.58 31.29
C SER A 166 -6.45 -7.86 31.41
N LEU A 167 -6.01 -8.17 32.64
CA LEU A 167 -5.37 -9.45 32.92
C LEU A 167 -6.42 -10.56 32.82
N ARG A 168 -6.32 -11.40 31.79
CA ARG A 168 -7.20 -12.56 31.56
C ARG A 168 -6.42 -13.86 31.90
N THR A 169 -7.04 -14.74 32.66
CA THR A 169 -6.50 -16.04 33.03
C THR A 169 -7.13 -17.19 32.23
N ASP A 170 -8.36 -17.00 31.76
CA ASP A 170 -9.13 -17.97 30.95
C ASP A 170 -9.65 -17.28 29.67
N TYR A 171 -8.93 -17.44 28.57
CA TYR A 171 -9.27 -16.82 27.27
C TYR A 171 -10.54 -17.40 26.62
N GLU A 172 -11.01 -18.57 27.03
CA GLU A 172 -12.25 -19.16 26.51
C GLU A 172 -13.47 -18.50 27.16
N LYS A 173 -13.37 -18.14 28.44
CA LYS A 173 -14.47 -17.57 29.22
C LYS A 173 -14.43 -16.05 29.30
N GLU A 174 -13.25 -15.47 29.34
CA GLU A 174 -13.04 -14.04 29.51
C GLU A 174 -12.86 -13.34 28.15
N LYS A 175 -13.75 -12.39 27.83
CA LYS A 175 -13.67 -11.63 26.59
C LYS A 175 -12.62 -10.51 26.69
N PRO A 176 -11.96 -10.14 25.56
CA PRO A 176 -11.07 -8.98 25.52
C PRO A 176 -11.83 -7.70 25.89
N TYR A 177 -11.13 -6.79 26.57
CA TYR A 177 -11.71 -5.49 26.88
C TYR A 177 -11.99 -4.69 25.60
N ALA A 178 -13.20 -4.19 25.45
CA ALA A 178 -13.65 -3.50 24.25
C ALA A 178 -13.42 -1.99 24.33
N PHE A 179 -12.20 -1.51 24.05
CA PHE A 179 -11.89 -0.07 23.95
C PHE A 179 -12.63 0.63 22.80
N SER A 180 -12.88 -0.10 21.72
CA SER A 180 -13.39 0.48 20.48
C SER A 180 -14.92 0.58 20.46
N THR A 181 -15.44 1.76 20.16
CA THR A 181 -16.85 1.99 19.84
C THR A 181 -17.22 1.30 18.49
N PRO A 182 -18.51 1.12 18.16
CA PRO A 182 -18.91 0.66 16.83
C PRO A 182 -18.31 1.50 15.69
N TYR A 183 -18.23 2.82 15.88
CA TYR A 183 -17.66 3.73 14.88
C TYR A 183 -16.15 3.53 14.71
N THR A 184 -15.38 3.49 15.81
CA THR A 184 -13.93 3.25 15.71
C THR A 184 -13.62 1.85 15.16
N ARG A 185 -14.45 0.83 15.43
CA ARG A 185 -14.33 -0.48 14.78
C ARG A 185 -14.48 -0.41 13.26
N MET A 186 -15.36 0.43 12.74
CA MET A 186 -15.48 0.67 11.30
C MET A 186 -14.18 1.27 10.73
N LEU A 187 -13.54 2.22 11.44
CA LEU A 187 -12.24 2.77 11.05
C LEU A 187 -11.12 1.72 11.08
N VAL A 188 -11.14 0.77 12.01
CA VAL A 188 -10.22 -0.39 12.01
C VAL A 188 -10.41 -1.21 10.73
N HIS A 189 -11.65 -1.49 10.32
CA HIS A 189 -11.91 -2.20 9.07
C HIS A 189 -11.47 -1.40 7.84
N ARG A 190 -11.61 -0.08 7.86
CA ARG A 190 -11.02 0.78 6.83
C ARG A 190 -9.50 0.63 6.78
N CYS A 191 -8.83 0.69 7.93
CA CYS A 191 -7.38 0.49 8.02
C CYS A 191 -6.96 -0.88 7.45
N ARG A 192 -7.71 -1.96 7.73
CA ARG A 192 -7.48 -3.28 7.13
C ARG A 192 -7.66 -3.28 5.61
N ALA A 193 -8.70 -2.60 5.09
CA ALA A 193 -8.92 -2.47 3.65
C ALA A 193 -7.80 -1.72 2.94
N GLU A 194 -7.12 -0.85 3.64
CA GLU A 194 -6.01 -0.04 3.15
C GLU A 194 -4.65 -0.79 3.15
N HIS A 195 -4.57 -2.01 3.68
CA HIS A 195 -3.34 -2.79 3.74
C HIS A 195 -3.48 -4.13 2.99
N GLN A 196 -2.38 -4.57 2.36
CA GLN A 196 -2.36 -5.83 1.62
C GLN A 196 -2.15 -7.04 2.52
N ALA A 197 -1.50 -6.87 3.69
CA ALA A 197 -1.31 -7.91 4.69
C ALA A 197 -1.56 -7.40 6.10
N ILE A 198 -1.95 -8.31 7.01
CA ILE A 198 -2.15 -8.06 8.44
C ILE A 198 -1.45 -9.12 9.26
N LEU A 199 -0.62 -8.71 10.23
CA LEU A 199 0.16 -9.59 11.09
C LEU A 199 -0.30 -9.51 12.53
N VAL A 200 -0.50 -10.67 13.14
CA VAL A 200 -0.73 -10.83 14.59
C VAL A 200 0.25 -11.83 15.19
N GLY A 201 0.53 -11.67 16.48
CA GLY A 201 1.30 -12.63 17.24
C GLY A 201 0.44 -13.83 17.70
N ARG A 202 1.11 -14.94 18.07
CA ARG A 202 0.46 -16.15 18.60
C ARG A 202 -0.49 -15.85 19.77
N GLN A 203 -0.06 -15.01 20.73
CA GLN A 203 -0.87 -14.69 21.90
C GLN A 203 -2.17 -13.98 21.54
N THR A 204 -2.13 -13.06 20.58
CA THR A 204 -3.33 -12.36 20.08
C THR A 204 -4.27 -13.36 19.37
N ALA A 205 -3.71 -14.28 18.58
CA ALA A 205 -4.51 -15.33 17.92
C ALA A 205 -5.25 -16.21 18.93
N LEU A 206 -4.59 -16.59 20.04
CA LEU A 206 -5.19 -17.39 21.10
C LEU A 206 -6.21 -16.59 21.93
N ALA A 207 -5.82 -15.40 22.38
CA ALA A 207 -6.59 -14.63 23.36
C ALA A 207 -7.88 -14.02 22.76
N ASP A 208 -7.83 -13.61 21.50
CA ASP A 208 -8.93 -12.85 20.88
C ASP A 208 -9.64 -13.64 19.77
N ASN A 209 -9.07 -14.77 19.32
CA ASN A 209 -9.57 -15.57 18.20
C ASN A 209 -10.08 -14.71 17.02
N PRO A 210 -9.24 -13.77 16.50
CA PRO A 210 -9.69 -12.77 15.57
C PRO A 210 -9.85 -13.35 14.16
N SER A 211 -10.90 -13.00 13.44
CA SER A 211 -11.06 -13.37 12.02
C SER A 211 -10.16 -12.57 11.08
N LEU A 212 -9.68 -11.40 11.48
CA LEU A 212 -8.85 -10.47 10.70
C LEU A 212 -9.38 -10.14 9.29
N ASN A 213 -10.63 -10.42 9.04
CA ASN A 213 -11.31 -10.18 7.77
C ASN A 213 -11.89 -8.76 7.69
N LEU A 214 -12.37 -8.42 6.50
CA LEU A 214 -13.05 -7.16 6.21
C LEU A 214 -14.56 -7.41 6.12
N ARG A 215 -15.36 -6.77 6.99
CA ARG A 215 -16.83 -6.90 7.03
C ARG A 215 -17.59 -5.60 7.28
N MET A 216 -16.91 -4.55 7.77
CA MET A 216 -17.52 -3.25 8.07
C MET A 216 -17.01 -2.12 7.16
N TRP A 217 -16.27 -2.44 6.11
CA TRP A 217 -15.75 -1.50 5.12
C TRP A 217 -15.65 -2.18 3.76
N PRO A 218 -15.95 -1.48 2.64
CA PRO A 218 -15.76 -2.04 1.31
C PRO A 218 -14.29 -2.27 0.98
N GLY A 219 -13.99 -3.27 0.16
CA GLY A 219 -12.63 -3.59 -0.27
C GLY A 219 -12.30 -5.07 -0.23
N LYS A 220 -11.01 -5.39 -0.33
CA LYS A 220 -10.47 -6.75 -0.25
C LYS A 220 -9.89 -6.98 1.15
N SER A 221 -10.16 -8.14 1.74
CA SER A 221 -9.50 -8.56 2.98
C SER A 221 -7.99 -8.69 2.77
N PRO A 222 -7.17 -8.25 3.74
CA PRO A 222 -5.72 -8.42 3.68
C PRO A 222 -5.32 -9.90 3.80
N LEU A 223 -4.15 -10.27 3.26
CA LEU A 223 -3.48 -11.54 3.55
C LEU A 223 -3.22 -11.63 5.05
N ARG A 224 -3.74 -12.66 5.71
CA ARG A 224 -3.55 -12.86 7.15
C ARG A 224 -2.23 -13.55 7.44
N LEU A 225 -1.50 -13.01 8.41
CA LEU A 225 -0.20 -13.51 8.85
C LEU A 225 -0.26 -13.76 10.35
N VAL A 226 0.19 -14.93 10.77
CA VAL A 226 0.30 -15.26 12.20
C VAL A 226 1.63 -15.92 12.49
N MET A 227 2.28 -15.51 13.59
CA MET A 227 3.48 -16.18 14.10
C MET A 227 3.06 -17.29 15.05
N ASP A 228 3.36 -18.54 14.71
CA ASP A 228 3.16 -19.70 15.57
C ASP A 228 4.42 -20.56 15.61
N ARG A 229 5.45 -20.09 16.31
CA ARG A 229 6.77 -20.72 16.36
C ARG A 229 6.72 -22.23 16.49
N ARG A 230 5.85 -22.75 17.38
CA ARG A 230 5.79 -24.18 17.71
C ARG A 230 4.83 -24.98 16.84
N GLY A 231 3.92 -24.33 16.14
CA GLY A 231 2.84 -25.01 15.41
C GLY A 231 1.78 -25.60 16.35
N ASP A 232 1.55 -24.97 17.50
CA ASP A 232 0.66 -25.46 18.55
C ASP A 232 -0.60 -24.60 18.75
N LEU A 233 -0.92 -23.72 17.81
CA LEU A 233 -2.21 -23.03 17.79
C LEU A 233 -3.35 -24.02 17.57
N PRO A 234 -4.48 -23.87 18.29
CA PRO A 234 -5.65 -24.73 18.09
C PRO A 234 -6.22 -24.61 16.68
N GLY A 235 -6.48 -25.75 16.02
CA GLY A 235 -7.00 -25.79 14.66
C GLY A 235 -8.43 -25.25 14.49
N HIS A 236 -9.17 -25.03 15.58
CA HIS A 236 -10.52 -24.46 15.56
C HIS A 236 -10.56 -22.92 15.50
N LEU A 237 -9.40 -22.24 15.54
CA LEU A 237 -9.38 -20.77 15.49
C LEU A 237 -9.97 -20.24 14.18
N ALA A 238 -10.65 -19.10 14.26
CA ALA A 238 -11.29 -18.45 13.11
C ALA A 238 -10.35 -18.19 11.94
N LEU A 239 -9.06 -17.97 12.21
CA LEU A 239 -8.00 -17.79 11.21
C LEU A 239 -7.83 -18.98 10.25
N PHE A 240 -8.26 -20.19 10.64
CA PHE A 240 -8.01 -21.41 9.90
C PHE A 240 -9.27 -22.03 9.27
N ASN A 241 -10.48 -21.54 9.64
CA ASN A 241 -11.73 -22.24 9.34
C ASN A 241 -12.68 -21.52 8.38
N ASP A 242 -12.28 -20.40 7.77
CA ASP A 242 -13.12 -19.64 6.84
C ASP A 242 -12.64 -19.69 5.37
N GLY A 243 -11.60 -20.48 5.09
CA GLY A 243 -11.03 -20.65 3.76
C GLY A 243 -10.28 -19.42 3.21
N ALA A 244 -10.20 -18.30 3.95
CA ALA A 244 -9.46 -17.15 3.53
C ALA A 244 -7.94 -17.37 3.68
N GLU A 245 -7.18 -16.72 2.79
CA GLU A 245 -5.73 -16.90 2.72
C GLU A 245 -5.05 -16.51 4.03
N THR A 246 -4.35 -17.47 4.64
CA THR A 246 -3.64 -17.32 5.92
C THR A 246 -2.25 -17.93 5.83
N ARG A 247 -1.25 -17.12 6.16
CA ARG A 247 0.16 -17.53 6.17
C ARG A 247 0.64 -17.67 7.61
N VAL A 248 1.13 -18.85 7.96
CA VAL A 248 1.58 -19.17 9.32
C VAL A 248 3.09 -19.34 9.32
N TYR A 249 3.78 -18.57 10.16
CA TYR A 249 5.23 -18.64 10.32
C TYR A 249 5.62 -19.57 11.45
N LEU A 250 6.26 -20.68 11.10
CA LEU A 250 6.69 -21.76 11.98
C LEU A 250 8.21 -21.77 12.10
N ASP A 251 8.73 -22.27 13.23
CA ASP A 251 10.15 -22.57 13.34
C ASP A 251 10.54 -23.70 12.37
N VAL A 252 11.76 -23.62 11.81
CA VAL A 252 12.31 -24.66 10.92
C VAL A 252 12.30 -26.05 11.55
N LEU A 253 12.37 -26.12 12.87
CA LEU A 253 12.39 -27.37 13.66
C LEU A 253 10.99 -27.86 14.07
N SER A 254 9.93 -27.08 13.86
CA SER A 254 8.57 -27.46 14.25
C SER A 254 7.99 -28.54 13.34
N VAL A 255 7.08 -29.35 13.88
CA VAL A 255 6.29 -30.31 13.10
C VAL A 255 5.18 -29.54 12.35
N LEU A 256 4.74 -30.05 11.20
CA LEU A 256 3.61 -29.42 10.49
C LEU A 256 2.33 -29.63 11.32
N PRO A 257 1.67 -28.53 11.74
CA PRO A 257 0.47 -28.62 12.57
C PRO A 257 -0.75 -29.11 11.78
N PRO A 258 -1.77 -29.67 12.46
CA PRO A 258 -2.99 -30.17 11.80
C PRO A 258 -3.70 -29.12 10.93
N TYR A 259 -3.73 -27.86 11.38
CA TYR A 259 -4.34 -26.75 10.62
C TYR A 259 -3.58 -26.42 9.32
N GLY A 260 -2.32 -26.83 9.19
CA GLY A 260 -1.53 -26.64 7.96
C GLY A 260 -2.06 -27.43 6.74
N LYS A 261 -3.03 -28.32 6.94
CA LYS A 261 -3.75 -29.04 5.88
C LYS A 261 -5.09 -28.39 5.51
N GLN A 262 -5.51 -27.33 6.21
CA GLN A 262 -6.77 -26.65 5.94
C GLN A 262 -6.68 -25.78 4.69
N ALA A 263 -7.80 -25.64 3.98
CA ALA A 263 -7.87 -24.81 2.77
C ALA A 263 -7.54 -23.35 3.09
N GLY A 264 -6.76 -22.70 2.25
CA GLY A 264 -6.31 -21.32 2.42
C GLY A 264 -5.13 -21.15 3.39
N VAL A 265 -4.68 -22.19 4.09
CA VAL A 265 -3.55 -22.10 5.04
C VAL A 265 -2.24 -22.47 4.37
N THR A 266 -1.25 -21.60 4.45
CA THR A 266 0.12 -21.82 3.99
C THR A 266 1.09 -21.73 5.15
N CYS A 267 1.82 -22.81 5.45
CA CYS A 267 2.85 -22.82 6.48
C CYS A 267 4.22 -22.47 5.88
N VAL A 268 4.88 -21.46 6.45
CA VAL A 268 6.21 -20.98 6.05
C VAL A 268 7.18 -21.24 7.19
N ARG A 269 8.32 -21.85 6.87
CA ARG A 269 9.35 -22.14 7.86
C ARG A 269 10.39 -21.05 7.89
N LEU A 270 10.63 -20.52 9.09
CA LEU A 270 11.61 -19.47 9.34
C LEU A 270 12.53 -19.89 10.49
N ASP A 271 13.74 -19.36 10.49
CA ASP A 271 14.73 -19.59 11.54
C ASP A 271 14.50 -18.62 12.70
N PHE A 272 13.86 -19.09 13.77
CA PHE A 272 13.58 -18.29 14.96
C PHE A 272 14.80 -18.03 15.86
N SER A 273 15.99 -18.52 15.51
CA SER A 273 17.26 -18.13 16.15
C SER A 273 17.81 -16.81 15.61
N ARG A 274 17.28 -16.35 14.45
CA ARG A 274 17.65 -15.10 13.78
C ARG A 274 16.54 -14.06 13.91
N ASP A 275 16.77 -12.86 13.39
CA ASP A 275 15.72 -11.84 13.35
C ASP A 275 14.53 -12.33 12.49
N ILE A 276 13.44 -12.65 13.18
CA ILE A 276 12.24 -13.20 12.57
C ILE A 276 11.47 -12.18 11.74
N LEU A 277 11.50 -10.90 12.18
CA LEU A 277 10.76 -9.85 11.49
C LEU A 277 11.38 -9.54 10.12
N LEU A 278 12.69 -9.51 10.02
CA LEU A 278 13.38 -9.34 8.73
C LEU A 278 13.06 -10.49 7.77
N GLN A 279 13.00 -11.73 8.24
CA GLN A 279 12.62 -12.87 7.42
C GLN A 279 11.16 -12.78 6.94
N ILE A 280 10.24 -12.31 7.77
CA ILE A 280 8.83 -12.05 7.40
C ILE A 280 8.76 -10.95 6.33
N LEU A 281 9.53 -9.87 6.49
CA LEU A 281 9.54 -8.78 5.51
C LEU A 281 10.10 -9.23 4.15
N ASP A 282 11.13 -10.06 4.13
CA ASP A 282 11.69 -10.65 2.91
C ASP A 282 10.68 -11.58 2.22
N ASP A 283 9.96 -12.41 2.98
CA ASP A 283 8.87 -13.24 2.45
C ASP A 283 7.77 -12.38 1.83
N LEU A 284 7.35 -11.29 2.49
CA LEU A 284 6.35 -10.36 1.96
C LEU A 284 6.84 -9.61 0.73
N TYR A 285 8.13 -9.25 0.68
CA TYR A 285 8.72 -8.63 -0.50
C TYR A 285 8.65 -9.57 -1.72
N ARG A 286 8.99 -10.85 -1.55
CA ARG A 286 8.88 -11.87 -2.61
C ARG A 286 7.44 -12.06 -3.09
N LEU A 287 6.45 -11.88 -2.21
CA LEU A 287 5.03 -11.90 -2.55
C LEU A 287 4.51 -10.58 -3.17
N SER A 288 5.38 -9.60 -3.35
CA SER A 288 5.00 -8.25 -3.84
C SER A 288 3.97 -7.53 -2.95
N VAL A 289 3.99 -7.81 -1.64
CA VAL A 289 3.16 -7.13 -0.64
C VAL A 289 3.80 -5.81 -0.27
N GLN A 290 3.14 -4.70 -0.59
CA GLN A 290 3.67 -3.34 -0.41
C GLN A 290 3.28 -2.68 0.92
N SER A 291 2.31 -3.24 1.64
CA SER A 291 1.84 -2.68 2.91
C SER A 291 1.46 -3.74 3.92
N LEU A 292 1.93 -3.58 5.15
CA LEU A 292 1.72 -4.47 6.28
C LEU A 292 1.09 -3.70 7.44
N LEU A 293 -0.06 -4.17 7.92
CA LEU A 293 -0.65 -3.77 9.18
C LEU A 293 -0.23 -4.74 10.28
N VAL A 294 0.37 -4.26 11.36
CA VAL A 294 0.65 -5.05 12.56
C VAL A 294 -0.41 -4.71 13.60
N GLU A 295 -1.26 -5.69 13.93
CA GLU A 295 -2.42 -5.48 14.79
C GLU A 295 -2.33 -6.37 16.04
N GLY A 296 -2.12 -5.74 17.19
CA GLY A 296 -2.19 -6.40 18.48
C GLY A 296 -0.93 -7.13 18.94
N GLY A 297 -0.95 -7.41 20.27
CA GLY A 297 0.13 -8.06 20.99
C GLY A 297 1.28 -7.11 21.32
N HIS A 298 1.35 -6.64 22.60
CA HIS A 298 2.36 -5.66 23.03
C HIS A 298 3.79 -6.06 22.65
N ARG A 299 4.14 -7.35 22.76
CA ARG A 299 5.47 -7.85 22.39
C ARG A 299 5.78 -7.66 20.92
N LEU A 300 4.83 -8.01 20.05
CA LEU A 300 5.00 -7.85 18.61
C LEU A 300 5.11 -6.37 18.23
N LEU A 301 4.26 -5.52 18.82
CA LEU A 301 4.28 -4.08 18.58
C LEU A 301 5.59 -3.45 19.07
N ALA A 302 6.05 -3.78 20.28
CA ALA A 302 7.31 -3.26 20.82
C ALA A 302 8.50 -3.62 19.95
N VAL A 303 8.63 -4.89 19.56
CA VAL A 303 9.71 -5.33 18.66
C VAL A 303 9.58 -4.70 17.27
N SER A 304 8.36 -4.58 16.73
CA SER A 304 8.14 -3.92 15.44
C SER A 304 8.48 -2.42 15.47
N TYR A 305 8.19 -1.74 16.57
CA TYR A 305 8.54 -0.34 16.74
C TYR A 305 10.06 -0.12 16.79
N THR A 306 10.77 -0.93 17.56
CA THR A 306 12.21 -0.78 17.77
C THR A 306 13.06 -1.30 16.61
N HIS A 307 12.71 -2.45 16.01
CA HIS A 307 13.52 -3.13 15.01
C HIS A 307 13.10 -2.81 13.57
N LEU A 308 11.80 -2.61 13.31
CA LEU A 308 11.31 -2.39 11.94
C LEU A 308 11.27 -0.92 11.53
N ARG A 309 11.50 0.03 12.45
CA ARG A 309 11.31 1.46 12.19
C ARG A 309 9.97 1.70 11.48
N ALA A 310 8.88 1.33 12.15
CA ALA A 310 7.53 1.51 11.61
C ALA A 310 7.33 2.95 11.13
N HIS A 311 6.66 3.09 10.00
CA HIS A 311 6.50 4.38 9.33
C HIS A 311 5.29 5.16 9.86
N GLU A 312 4.33 4.46 10.44
CA GLU A 312 3.08 5.05 10.92
C GLU A 312 2.54 4.26 12.11
N THR A 313 1.97 4.97 13.07
CA THR A 313 1.25 4.41 14.21
C THR A 313 -0.19 4.88 14.21
N VAL A 314 -1.14 3.97 14.48
CA VAL A 314 -2.57 4.26 14.60
C VAL A 314 -3.05 3.74 15.95
N LEU A 315 -3.45 4.65 16.81
CA LEU A 315 -4.01 4.38 18.13
C LEU A 315 -5.53 4.18 18.05
#